data_f4689fa1bba7387cfc52adce404f175b
#
_entry.id   f4689fa1bba7387cfc52adce404f175b
#
_cell.length_a   1.000
_cell.length_b   1.000
_cell.length_c   1.000
_cell.angle_alpha   90.00
_cell.angle_beta   90.00
_cell.angle_gamma   90.00
#
_symmetry.space_group_name_H-M   'P 1'
#
loop_
_entity.id
_entity.type
_entity.pdbx_description
1 polymer ?
#
loop_
_entity_poly.entity_id
_entity_poly.type
_entity_poly.pdbx_seq_one_letter_code
_entity_poly.pdbx_strand_id
1 'polypeptide(L)'
;MYKIGFDNNKYLQMQSERIKERINEFGGKLYLEFGGKLFDDYHASRVLPGFEPDSKLQMLLQLKEQAEIVLVISADDIEKNKIRGDLGITYSTDALRLIKAFEGMGLMVGSVVLTKYVSTPRVNAFEQKLKNRKIPFYHHYLIDGYPANISKIVSDEGYGKNDYIKTSRSLVVITAPGPGSGKMATCLSQLYHENKRGIKAGYAKFETFPIWNIPLKHPVNIAYEAATADLNDVNMIDPWHLEAYGKTTVNYNRDVEIFPVLKATFDKIYGKCPYKSPTDMGVNMAGNCIFDDEAVKDAANQEIIRRFYTAKCNQIKGRANKDEIYKLELLMNNAGLSVDDRKCAVEALKLEEETNAPCAAIELNDGTIVTGKTSALLGCSSAMLLNALKTLAKIDDADLLIAPEVIKPIQELKTGHLGNKNPRLHTDETLIALSISALNDEKAKLALNQLSKLKNCEMHSSVMLAQVDENLIRKLGIRLTCSCEKKN
;
A
#
# COMPACT_ATOMS: atom_id res chain seq x y z
N MET A 1 2.88 10.50 -21.22
CA MET A 1 2.47 11.71 -20.45
C MET A 1 1.67 11.27 -19.24
N TYR A 2 2.04 11.68 -18.03
CA TYR A 2 1.25 11.37 -16.84
C TYR A 2 -0.10 12.08 -16.89
N LYS A 3 -1.16 11.31 -16.97
CA LYS A 3 -2.54 11.82 -17.02
C LYS A 3 -3.26 11.45 -15.74
N ILE A 4 -4.09 12.34 -15.23
CA ILE A 4 -4.98 12.10 -14.11
C ILE A 4 -6.25 11.45 -14.66
N GLY A 5 -6.68 10.32 -14.10
CA GLY A 5 -7.88 9.59 -14.53
C GLY A 5 -8.86 9.32 -13.39
N PHE A 6 -8.54 9.76 -12.16
CA PHE A 6 -9.35 9.51 -10.96
C PHE A 6 -9.61 10.81 -10.21
N ASP A 7 -10.86 11.04 -9.83
CA ASP A 7 -11.31 12.17 -9.03
C ASP A 7 -11.31 11.83 -7.55
N ASN A 8 -10.24 12.25 -6.85
CA ASN A 8 -10.07 11.99 -5.44
C ASN A 8 -11.11 12.71 -4.56
N ASN A 9 -11.49 13.94 -4.91
CA ASN A 9 -12.46 14.70 -4.12
C ASN A 9 -13.84 14.06 -4.18
N LYS A 10 -14.27 13.65 -5.39
CA LYS A 10 -15.51 12.90 -5.59
C LYS A 10 -15.48 11.57 -4.81
N TYR A 11 -14.34 10.87 -4.81
CA TYR A 11 -14.17 9.62 -4.06
C TYR A 11 -14.35 9.85 -2.55
N LEU A 12 -13.69 10.86 -1.98
CA LEU A 12 -13.82 11.18 -0.55
C LEU A 12 -15.27 11.48 -0.17
N GLN A 13 -15.98 12.25 -1.00
CA GLN A 13 -17.38 12.59 -0.78
C GLN A 13 -18.28 11.34 -0.85
N MET A 14 -18.24 10.61 -1.98
CA MET A 14 -19.11 9.46 -2.19
C MET A 14 -18.89 8.35 -1.15
N GLN A 15 -17.63 8.09 -0.80
CA GLN A 15 -17.26 7.08 0.19
C GLN A 15 -17.77 7.48 1.58
N SER A 16 -17.62 8.76 1.96
CA SER A 16 -18.13 9.28 3.25
C SER A 16 -19.65 9.25 3.32
N GLU A 17 -20.34 9.62 2.24
CA GLU A 17 -21.80 9.58 2.15
C GLU A 17 -22.31 8.14 2.28
N ARG A 18 -21.69 7.19 1.57
CA ARG A 18 -22.07 5.77 1.64
C ARG A 18 -21.88 5.20 3.05
N ILE A 19 -20.81 5.59 3.76
CA ILE A 19 -20.62 5.19 5.17
C ILE A 19 -21.74 5.75 6.05
N LYS A 20 -22.14 7.02 5.88
CA LYS A 20 -23.25 7.62 6.63
C LYS A 20 -24.59 6.92 6.36
N GLU A 21 -24.87 6.56 5.11
CA GLU A 21 -26.03 5.75 4.75
C GLU A 21 -26.03 4.41 5.48
N ARG A 22 -24.88 3.71 5.51
CA ARG A 22 -24.74 2.43 6.22
C ARG A 22 -24.98 2.58 7.73
N ILE A 23 -24.50 3.66 8.35
CA ILE A 23 -24.79 3.94 9.77
C ILE A 23 -26.30 4.03 9.99
N ASN A 24 -27.02 4.74 9.11
CA ASN A 24 -28.47 4.90 9.22
C ASN A 24 -29.24 3.59 8.94
N GLU A 25 -28.83 2.81 7.94
CA GLU A 25 -29.41 1.48 7.62
C GLU A 25 -29.39 0.55 8.85
N PHE A 26 -28.36 0.65 9.70
CA PHE A 26 -28.18 -0.20 10.88
C PHE A 26 -28.61 0.45 12.20
N GLY A 27 -29.45 1.48 12.14
CA GLY A 27 -30.04 2.08 13.33
C GLY A 27 -29.11 3.00 14.12
N GLY A 28 -28.08 3.55 13.47
CA GLY A 28 -27.22 4.60 14.02
C GLY A 28 -25.85 4.15 14.51
N LYS A 29 -25.48 2.87 14.34
CA LYS A 29 -24.15 2.37 14.73
C LYS A 29 -23.55 1.42 13.68
N LEU A 30 -22.30 1.64 13.31
CA LEU A 30 -21.58 0.84 12.31
C LEU A 30 -20.20 0.48 12.80
N TYR A 31 -19.86 -0.81 12.75
CA TYR A 31 -18.50 -1.31 12.89
C TYR A 31 -17.88 -1.44 11.50
N LEU A 32 -16.94 -0.55 11.19
CA LEU A 32 -16.29 -0.46 9.89
C LEU A 32 -14.90 -1.10 9.96
N GLU A 33 -14.76 -2.28 9.35
CA GLU A 33 -13.46 -2.92 9.20
C GLU A 33 -12.66 -2.20 8.11
N PHE A 34 -11.51 -1.66 8.49
CA PHE A 34 -10.59 -1.07 7.54
C PHE A 34 -9.60 -2.10 7.00
N GLY A 35 -9.75 -2.41 5.72
CA GLY A 35 -8.79 -3.21 4.96
C GLY A 35 -7.60 -2.38 4.46
N GLY A 36 -6.43 -3.01 4.38
CA GLY A 36 -5.22 -2.40 3.81
C GLY A 36 -4.60 -1.29 4.68
N LYS A 37 -3.74 -0.49 4.05
CA LYS A 37 -3.02 0.61 4.72
C LYS A 37 -3.92 1.85 4.79
N LEU A 38 -4.06 2.43 6.00
CA LEU A 38 -4.70 3.73 6.21
C LEU A 38 -3.81 4.89 5.79
N PHE A 39 -2.51 4.71 6.00
CA PHE A 39 -1.46 5.64 5.58
C PHE A 39 -0.72 5.03 4.40
N ASP A 40 -0.30 5.87 3.47
CA ASP A 40 0.61 5.51 2.38
C ASP A 40 0.06 4.38 1.47
N ASP A 41 -1.18 4.52 0.99
CA ASP A 41 -1.75 3.61 0.00
C ASP A 41 -1.15 3.86 -1.40
N TYR A 42 0.13 3.56 -1.50
CA TYR A 42 0.86 3.76 -2.75
C TYR A 42 0.40 2.85 -3.90
N HIS A 43 -0.24 1.71 -3.60
CA HIS A 43 -0.79 0.87 -4.68
C HIS A 43 -1.94 1.60 -5.37
N ALA A 44 -2.91 2.10 -4.61
CA ALA A 44 -4.03 2.84 -5.16
C ALA A 44 -3.57 4.06 -5.97
N SER A 45 -2.63 4.86 -5.45
CA SER A 45 -2.11 6.03 -6.15
C SER A 45 -1.32 5.72 -7.42
N ARG A 46 -0.79 4.48 -7.56
CA ARG A 46 -0.10 4.05 -8.78
C ARG A 46 -1.04 3.56 -9.88
N VAL A 47 -2.16 2.93 -9.52
CA VAL A 47 -3.11 2.36 -10.49
C VAL A 47 -4.29 3.28 -10.79
N LEU A 48 -4.55 4.26 -9.93
CA LEU A 48 -5.58 5.29 -10.07
C LEU A 48 -4.91 6.68 -10.04
N PRO A 49 -4.35 7.17 -11.16
CA PRO A 49 -3.71 8.48 -11.21
C PRO A 49 -4.69 9.59 -10.81
N GLY A 50 -4.37 10.32 -9.75
CA GLY A 50 -5.26 11.27 -9.08
C GLY A 50 -5.68 10.84 -7.69
N PHE A 51 -5.62 9.54 -7.35
CA PHE A 51 -5.83 9.05 -5.99
C PHE A 51 -4.64 9.46 -5.09
N GLU A 52 -4.93 10.10 -3.96
CA GLU A 52 -3.92 10.50 -3.00
C GLU A 52 -3.62 9.37 -2.01
N PRO A 53 -2.33 9.11 -1.67
CA PRO A 53 -1.95 7.99 -0.80
C PRO A 53 -2.61 8.01 0.59
N ASP A 54 -3.01 9.18 1.08
CA ASP A 54 -3.67 9.41 2.36
C ASP A 54 -5.20 9.59 2.26
N SER A 55 -5.80 9.34 1.09
CA SER A 55 -7.25 9.51 0.85
C SER A 55 -8.13 8.82 1.90
N LYS A 56 -7.74 7.62 2.35
CA LYS A 56 -8.49 6.91 3.40
C LYS A 56 -8.49 7.66 4.72
N LEU A 57 -7.37 8.29 5.05
CA LEU A 57 -7.24 9.12 6.23
C LEU A 57 -8.03 10.43 6.09
N GLN A 58 -7.93 11.09 4.94
CA GLN A 58 -8.70 12.32 4.65
C GLN A 58 -10.20 12.07 4.78
N MET A 59 -10.69 10.93 4.28
CA MET A 59 -12.07 10.51 4.43
C MET A 59 -12.47 10.34 5.91
N LEU A 60 -11.62 9.69 6.73
CA LEU A 60 -11.88 9.56 8.16
C LEU A 60 -11.90 10.93 8.87
N LEU A 61 -11.06 11.87 8.46
CA LEU A 61 -11.05 13.23 9.01
C LEU A 61 -12.36 13.98 8.72
N GLN A 62 -12.99 13.74 7.56
CA GLN A 62 -14.33 14.27 7.27
C GLN A 62 -15.42 13.69 8.21
N LEU A 63 -15.20 12.51 8.78
CA LEU A 63 -16.11 11.81 9.69
C LEU A 63 -15.65 11.87 11.15
N LYS A 64 -14.64 12.69 11.47
CA LYS A 64 -13.94 12.66 12.78
C LYS A 64 -14.87 12.79 14.00
N GLU A 65 -15.93 13.59 13.91
CA GLU A 65 -16.86 13.78 15.02
C GLU A 65 -17.75 12.55 15.30
N GLN A 66 -17.92 11.69 14.29
CA GLN A 66 -18.72 10.47 14.39
C GLN A 66 -17.84 9.21 14.52
N ALA A 67 -16.55 9.31 14.22
CA ALA A 67 -15.62 8.19 14.17
C ALA A 67 -14.86 7.99 15.48
N GLU A 68 -14.79 6.75 15.93
CA GLU A 68 -13.96 6.26 17.02
C GLU A 68 -13.10 5.10 16.51
N ILE A 69 -11.79 5.17 16.73
CA ILE A 69 -10.85 4.15 16.26
C ILE A 69 -10.61 3.12 17.34
N VAL A 70 -10.77 1.86 16.98
CA VAL A 70 -10.37 0.70 17.78
C VAL A 70 -9.22 0.02 17.04
N LEU A 71 -8.05 -0.01 17.66
CA LEU A 71 -6.86 -0.64 17.09
C LEU A 71 -6.79 -2.11 17.51
N VAL A 72 -6.64 -3.00 16.55
CA VAL A 72 -6.57 -4.45 16.80
C VAL A 72 -5.17 -4.96 16.57
N ILE A 73 -4.61 -5.71 17.51
CA ILE A 73 -3.30 -6.36 17.39
C ILE A 73 -3.34 -7.77 17.98
N SER A 74 -2.70 -8.73 17.28
CA SER A 74 -2.61 -10.10 17.78
C SER A 74 -1.55 -10.25 18.87
N ALA A 75 -1.88 -10.93 19.96
CA ALA A 75 -0.93 -11.29 21.00
C ALA A 75 0.22 -12.17 20.45
N ASP A 76 -0.06 -13.01 19.45
CA ASP A 76 0.96 -13.80 18.74
C ASP A 76 2.00 -12.91 18.03
N ASP A 77 1.54 -11.82 17.39
CA ASP A 77 2.44 -10.89 16.68
C ASP A 77 3.30 -10.10 17.66
N ILE A 78 2.76 -9.79 18.85
CA ILE A 78 3.52 -9.15 19.95
C ILE A 78 4.57 -10.13 20.48
N GLU A 79 4.18 -11.36 20.79
CA GLU A 79 5.08 -12.35 21.36
C GLU A 79 6.22 -12.72 20.41
N LYS A 80 5.92 -12.91 19.13
CA LYS A 80 6.90 -13.19 18.07
C LYS A 80 7.74 -11.96 17.70
N ASN A 81 7.46 -10.81 18.29
CA ASN A 81 8.11 -9.52 17.96
C ASN A 81 8.11 -9.27 16.45
N LYS A 82 6.98 -9.56 15.81
CA LYS A 82 6.82 -9.50 14.36
C LYS A 82 7.13 -8.10 13.81
N ILE A 83 8.00 -8.05 12.82
CA ILE A 83 8.47 -6.79 12.22
C ILE A 83 7.60 -6.46 11.00
N ARG A 84 7.21 -5.21 10.89
CA ARG A 84 6.60 -4.64 9.70
C ARG A 84 7.68 -4.34 8.66
N GLY A 85 7.68 -5.10 7.57
CA GLY A 85 8.78 -5.11 6.59
C GLY A 85 9.05 -3.79 5.88
N ASP A 86 8.02 -2.94 5.70
CA ASP A 86 8.14 -1.64 5.05
C ASP A 86 8.70 -0.54 5.98
N LEU A 87 8.55 -0.67 7.29
CA LEU A 87 9.00 0.30 8.28
C LEU A 87 10.18 -0.18 9.15
N GLY A 88 10.47 -1.48 9.16
CA GLY A 88 11.53 -2.06 9.99
C GLY A 88 11.26 -2.01 11.49
N ILE A 89 10.02 -1.75 11.93
CA ILE A 89 9.61 -1.68 13.34
C ILE A 89 8.66 -2.81 13.70
N THR A 90 8.57 -3.15 14.99
CA THR A 90 7.66 -4.19 15.45
C THR A 90 6.20 -3.76 15.35
N TYR A 91 5.27 -4.71 15.21
CA TYR A 91 3.83 -4.42 15.19
C TYR A 91 3.36 -3.72 16.47
N SER A 92 3.92 -4.07 17.63
CA SER A 92 3.61 -3.39 18.89
C SER A 92 4.10 -1.92 18.91
N THR A 93 5.25 -1.64 18.31
CA THR A 93 5.77 -0.28 18.15
C THR A 93 4.93 0.49 17.14
N ASP A 94 4.56 -0.15 16.03
CA ASP A 94 3.69 0.47 15.01
C ASP A 94 2.29 0.77 15.54
N ALA A 95 1.71 -0.10 16.38
CA ALA A 95 0.44 0.17 17.06
C ALA A 95 0.49 1.48 17.86
N LEU A 96 1.55 1.69 18.64
CA LEU A 96 1.73 2.91 19.42
C LEU A 96 1.98 4.16 18.54
N ARG A 97 2.68 3.98 17.41
CA ARG A 97 2.90 5.02 16.41
C ARG A 97 1.58 5.42 15.74
N LEU A 98 0.75 4.45 15.35
CA LEU A 98 -0.56 4.69 14.76
C LEU A 98 -1.48 5.45 15.71
N ILE A 99 -1.55 5.05 16.98
CA ILE A 99 -2.34 5.76 18.01
C ILE A 99 -1.92 7.22 18.07
N LYS A 100 -0.61 7.48 18.22
CA LYS A 100 -0.09 8.86 18.29
C LYS A 100 -0.38 9.65 17.01
N ALA A 101 -0.32 9.00 15.84
CA ALA A 101 -0.62 9.64 14.57
C ALA A 101 -2.11 10.03 14.48
N PHE A 102 -3.02 9.13 14.84
CA PHE A 102 -4.46 9.42 14.84
C PHE A 102 -4.82 10.55 15.81
N GLU A 103 -4.33 10.49 17.05
CA GLU A 103 -4.54 11.54 18.05
C GLU A 103 -3.99 12.89 17.59
N GLY A 104 -2.79 12.91 16.98
CA GLY A 104 -2.18 14.12 16.44
C GLY A 104 -2.97 14.78 15.31
N MET A 105 -3.88 14.03 14.64
CA MET A 105 -4.80 14.53 13.62
C MET A 105 -6.19 14.85 14.17
N GLY A 106 -6.41 14.70 15.47
CA GLY A 106 -7.69 14.96 16.13
C GLY A 106 -8.71 13.84 15.96
N LEU A 107 -8.28 12.62 15.58
CA LEU A 107 -9.14 11.44 15.57
C LEU A 107 -9.17 10.80 16.97
N MET A 108 -10.35 10.40 17.41
CA MET A 108 -10.52 9.73 18.70
C MET A 108 -10.04 8.28 18.61
N VAL A 109 -9.05 7.91 19.39
CA VAL A 109 -8.68 6.51 19.62
C VAL A 109 -9.34 6.03 20.89
N GLY A 110 -10.36 5.18 20.76
CA GLY A 110 -11.16 4.70 21.89
C GLY A 110 -10.45 3.60 22.68
N SER A 111 -9.84 2.63 22.00
CA SER A 111 -9.23 1.49 22.67
C SER A 111 -8.32 0.66 21.75
N VAL A 112 -7.64 -0.30 22.38
CA VAL A 112 -6.85 -1.36 21.74
C VAL A 112 -7.46 -2.71 22.07
N VAL A 113 -7.56 -3.61 21.07
CA VAL A 113 -8.00 -5.00 21.29
C VAL A 113 -6.82 -5.94 21.06
N LEU A 114 -6.51 -6.74 22.07
CA LEU A 114 -5.51 -7.80 22.01
C LEU A 114 -6.22 -9.10 21.62
N THR A 115 -6.10 -9.51 20.36
CA THR A 115 -6.73 -10.75 19.86
C THR A 115 -5.83 -11.97 20.07
N LYS A 116 -6.41 -13.17 20.06
CA LYS A 116 -5.73 -14.42 20.38
C LYS A 116 -4.98 -14.30 21.71
N TYR A 117 -5.64 -13.65 22.67
CA TYR A 117 -4.98 -13.26 23.91
C TYR A 117 -4.46 -14.44 24.70
N VAL A 118 -3.19 -14.38 25.04
CA VAL A 118 -2.50 -15.21 26.03
C VAL A 118 -1.57 -14.29 26.81
N SER A 119 -1.62 -14.41 28.13
CA SER A 119 -0.71 -13.62 29.01
C SER A 119 0.71 -14.16 28.87
N THR A 120 1.60 -13.32 28.32
CA THR A 120 3.03 -13.58 28.19
C THR A 120 3.82 -12.35 28.60
N PRO A 121 5.13 -12.48 28.92
CA PRO A 121 5.91 -11.32 29.36
C PRO A 121 5.89 -10.13 28.38
N ARG A 122 5.93 -10.37 27.07
CA ARG A 122 5.90 -9.29 26.08
C ARG A 122 4.51 -8.66 25.92
N VAL A 123 3.46 -9.48 25.97
CA VAL A 123 2.08 -8.99 25.96
C VAL A 123 1.81 -8.15 27.19
N ASN A 124 2.20 -8.63 28.38
CA ASN A 124 2.06 -7.87 29.65
C ASN A 124 2.84 -6.55 29.63
N ALA A 125 4.05 -6.55 29.06
CA ALA A 125 4.83 -5.34 28.88
C ALA A 125 4.14 -4.34 27.92
N PHE A 126 3.46 -4.83 26.88
CA PHE A 126 2.69 -3.98 25.98
C PHE A 126 1.45 -3.40 26.67
N GLU A 127 0.70 -4.21 27.43
CA GLU A 127 -0.41 -3.74 28.25
C GLU A 127 0.02 -2.65 29.24
N GLN A 128 1.19 -2.82 29.88
CA GLN A 128 1.72 -1.80 30.78
C GLN A 128 2.00 -0.47 30.04
N LYS A 129 2.48 -0.54 28.79
CA LYS A 129 2.64 0.67 27.95
C LYS A 129 1.31 1.35 27.63
N LEU A 130 0.23 0.58 27.41
CA LEU A 130 -1.13 1.11 27.20
C LEU A 130 -1.67 1.74 28.49
N LYS A 131 -1.53 1.06 29.64
CA LYS A 131 -1.93 1.58 30.97
C LYS A 131 -1.24 2.91 31.29
N ASN A 132 0.06 2.99 31.06
CA ASN A 132 0.85 4.21 31.30
C ASN A 132 0.39 5.39 30.42
N ARG A 133 -0.19 5.11 29.26
CA ARG A 133 -0.79 6.10 28.34
C ARG A 133 -2.27 6.33 28.57
N LYS A 134 -2.88 5.66 29.54
CA LYS A 134 -4.32 5.71 29.84
C LYS A 134 -5.19 5.30 28.64
N ILE A 135 -4.70 4.38 27.79
CA ILE A 135 -5.44 3.85 26.64
C ILE A 135 -6.19 2.60 27.12
N PRO A 136 -7.52 2.56 27.03
CA PRO A 136 -8.31 1.37 27.31
C PRO A 136 -7.90 0.21 26.40
N PHE A 137 -7.90 -1.00 26.93
CA PHE A 137 -7.67 -2.19 26.10
C PHE A 137 -8.56 -3.33 26.56
N TYR A 138 -8.81 -4.28 25.62
CA TYR A 138 -9.73 -5.40 25.77
C TYR A 138 -9.10 -6.67 25.26
N HIS A 139 -9.51 -7.82 25.80
CA HIS A 139 -8.99 -9.14 25.43
C HIS A 139 -10.02 -9.91 24.61
N HIS A 140 -9.59 -10.40 23.46
CA HIS A 140 -10.34 -11.32 22.64
C HIS A 140 -9.55 -12.64 22.52
N TYR A 141 -10.20 -13.73 22.84
CA TYR A 141 -9.58 -15.05 22.98
C TYR A 141 -9.65 -15.83 21.66
N LEU A 142 -8.79 -16.84 21.54
CA LEU A 142 -8.91 -17.83 20.49
C LEU A 142 -10.15 -18.69 20.75
N ILE A 143 -11.02 -18.79 19.76
CA ILE A 143 -12.22 -19.64 19.83
C ILE A 143 -11.92 -20.93 19.07
N ASP A 144 -12.00 -22.05 19.79
CA ASP A 144 -11.78 -23.36 19.20
C ASP A 144 -12.85 -23.68 18.15
N GLY A 145 -12.39 -24.20 16.98
CA GLY A 145 -13.25 -24.48 15.84
C GLY A 145 -13.56 -23.26 14.95
N TYR A 146 -12.93 -22.08 15.19
CA TYR A 146 -13.04 -20.93 14.30
C TYR A 146 -12.37 -21.21 12.96
N PRO A 147 -12.97 -20.84 11.80
CA PRO A 147 -14.28 -20.16 11.62
C PRO A 147 -15.47 -21.10 11.39
N ALA A 148 -15.31 -22.42 11.45
CA ALA A 148 -16.31 -23.41 10.99
C ALA A 148 -17.40 -23.73 12.03
N ASN A 149 -17.06 -23.76 13.33
CA ASN A 149 -18.02 -24.09 14.39
C ASN A 149 -18.85 -22.89 14.82
N ILE A 150 -19.76 -22.44 13.95
CA ILE A 150 -20.60 -21.24 14.16
C ILE A 150 -21.40 -21.34 15.47
N SER A 151 -21.87 -22.53 15.84
CA SER A 151 -22.66 -22.70 17.05
C SER A 151 -21.88 -22.38 18.32
N LYS A 152 -20.60 -22.74 18.37
CA LYS A 152 -19.70 -22.39 19.47
C LYS A 152 -19.23 -20.95 19.36
N ILE A 153 -18.91 -20.48 18.15
CA ILE A 153 -18.41 -19.12 17.92
C ILE A 153 -19.44 -18.08 18.38
N VAL A 154 -20.71 -18.23 17.97
CA VAL A 154 -21.82 -17.32 18.31
C VAL A 154 -22.53 -17.84 19.55
N SER A 155 -21.83 -17.92 20.66
CA SER A 155 -22.33 -18.35 21.98
C SER A 155 -21.58 -17.62 23.10
N ASP A 156 -22.03 -17.85 24.35
CA ASP A 156 -21.36 -17.31 25.54
C ASP A 156 -19.97 -17.91 25.75
N GLU A 157 -19.73 -19.13 25.23
CA GLU A 157 -18.43 -19.79 25.28
C GLU A 157 -17.48 -19.34 24.13
N GLY A 158 -18.02 -18.72 23.09
CA GLY A 158 -17.30 -18.14 21.97
C GLY A 158 -17.12 -16.63 22.10
N TYR A 159 -17.89 -15.87 21.32
CA TYR A 159 -17.85 -14.40 21.36
C TYR A 159 -18.19 -13.83 22.75
N GLY A 160 -19.01 -14.52 23.54
CA GLY A 160 -19.36 -14.10 24.88
C GLY A 160 -18.19 -14.06 25.87
N LYS A 161 -17.10 -14.82 25.63
CA LYS A 161 -15.86 -14.75 26.43
C LYS A 161 -15.02 -13.53 26.16
N ASN A 162 -15.15 -12.94 24.96
CA ASN A 162 -14.43 -11.75 24.61
C ASN A 162 -14.94 -10.55 25.40
N ASP A 163 -14.04 -9.66 25.79
CA ASP A 163 -14.44 -8.43 26.44
C ASP A 163 -15.34 -7.59 25.53
N TYR A 164 -16.41 -7.02 26.10
CA TYR A 164 -17.20 -6.03 25.41
C TYR A 164 -16.44 -4.70 25.30
N ILE A 165 -16.21 -4.23 24.09
CA ILE A 165 -15.54 -2.96 23.83
C ILE A 165 -16.54 -1.82 24.06
N LYS A 166 -16.28 -0.97 25.06
CA LYS A 166 -17.10 0.22 25.28
C LYS A 166 -16.78 1.26 24.22
N THR A 167 -17.76 1.59 23.40
CA THR A 167 -17.65 2.57 22.32
C THR A 167 -18.69 3.68 22.50
N SER A 168 -18.37 4.90 22.09
CA SER A 168 -19.19 6.09 22.32
C SER A 168 -19.75 6.72 21.04
N ARG A 169 -19.20 6.37 19.87
CA ARG A 169 -19.55 7.00 18.60
C ARG A 169 -20.32 6.07 17.67
N SER A 170 -21.00 6.67 16.69
CA SER A 170 -21.83 5.94 15.71
C SER A 170 -20.98 5.16 14.68
N LEU A 171 -19.79 5.63 14.36
CA LEU A 171 -18.85 4.96 13.47
C LEU A 171 -17.67 4.43 14.28
N VAL A 172 -17.57 3.11 14.41
CA VAL A 172 -16.45 2.44 15.07
C VAL A 172 -15.53 1.86 14.01
N VAL A 173 -14.37 2.47 13.84
CA VAL A 173 -13.38 2.07 12.83
C VAL A 173 -12.42 1.04 13.42
N ILE A 174 -12.46 -0.17 12.90
CA ILE A 174 -11.59 -1.28 13.32
C ILE A 174 -10.39 -1.36 12.38
N THR A 175 -9.22 -1.01 12.88
CA THR A 175 -7.96 -1.03 12.10
C THR A 175 -6.84 -1.77 12.82
N ALA A 176 -5.71 -2.01 12.14
CA ALA A 176 -4.61 -2.79 12.67
C ALA A 176 -3.26 -2.42 12.03
N PRO A 177 -2.13 -2.70 12.69
CA PRO A 177 -0.80 -2.54 12.11
C PRO A 177 -0.52 -3.42 10.88
N GLY A 178 -1.25 -4.57 10.78
CA GLY A 178 -1.05 -5.50 9.67
C GLY A 178 -2.17 -6.52 9.49
N PRO A 179 -2.05 -7.38 8.46
CA PRO A 179 -3.03 -8.43 8.17
C PRO A 179 -3.03 -9.52 9.24
N GLY A 180 -4.13 -10.29 9.33
CA GLY A 180 -4.24 -11.42 10.25
C GLY A 180 -4.42 -11.05 11.74
N SER A 181 -4.61 -9.77 12.04
CA SER A 181 -4.77 -9.25 13.41
C SER A 181 -6.13 -9.58 14.06
N GLY A 182 -7.13 -10.07 13.29
CA GLY A 182 -8.45 -10.43 13.81
C GLY A 182 -9.49 -9.32 13.76
N LYS A 183 -9.36 -8.33 12.86
CA LYS A 183 -10.32 -7.22 12.70
C LYS A 183 -11.76 -7.68 12.51
N MET A 184 -12.00 -8.56 11.52
CA MET A 184 -13.35 -9.11 11.25
C MET A 184 -13.92 -9.84 12.47
N ALA A 185 -13.14 -10.72 13.11
CA ALA A 185 -13.57 -11.42 14.31
C ALA A 185 -13.91 -10.46 15.46
N THR A 186 -13.17 -9.34 15.59
CA THR A 186 -13.47 -8.29 16.56
C THR A 186 -14.80 -7.61 16.25
N CYS A 187 -15.05 -7.26 14.97
CA CYS A 187 -16.35 -6.69 14.56
C CYS A 187 -17.49 -7.64 14.89
N LEU A 188 -17.39 -8.92 14.49
CA LEU A 188 -18.45 -9.92 14.70
C LEU A 188 -18.71 -10.19 16.19
N SER A 189 -17.63 -10.31 17.00
CA SER A 189 -17.73 -10.43 18.45
C SER A 189 -18.46 -9.25 19.08
N GLN A 190 -18.12 -8.04 18.60
CA GLN A 190 -18.75 -6.83 19.10
C GLN A 190 -20.23 -6.75 18.72
N LEU A 191 -20.60 -7.15 17.49
CA LEU A 191 -22.00 -7.23 17.08
C LEU A 191 -22.81 -8.25 17.89
N TYR A 192 -22.20 -9.39 18.26
CA TYR A 192 -22.81 -10.33 19.18
C TYR A 192 -23.15 -9.68 20.54
N HIS A 193 -22.20 -8.95 21.11
CA HIS A 193 -22.39 -8.25 22.37
C HIS A 193 -23.42 -7.11 22.28
N GLU A 194 -23.43 -6.34 21.18
CA GLU A 194 -24.42 -5.28 20.93
C GLU A 194 -25.82 -5.86 20.83
N ASN A 195 -25.98 -6.93 20.04
CA ASN A 195 -27.27 -7.61 19.90
C ASN A 195 -27.81 -8.13 21.24
N LYS A 196 -26.96 -8.77 22.08
CA LYS A 196 -27.34 -9.19 23.42
C LYS A 196 -27.78 -8.04 24.34
N ARG A 197 -27.35 -6.82 24.07
CA ARG A 197 -27.71 -5.60 24.80
C ARG A 197 -28.89 -4.86 24.18
N GLY A 198 -29.46 -5.40 23.12
CA GLY A 198 -30.57 -4.75 22.37
C GLY A 198 -30.13 -3.52 21.58
N ILE A 199 -28.80 -3.34 21.36
CA ILE A 199 -28.29 -2.22 20.61
C ILE A 199 -28.21 -2.63 19.13
N LYS A 200 -28.86 -1.85 18.26
CA LYS A 200 -28.79 -2.05 16.82
C LYS A 200 -27.43 -1.54 16.31
N ALA A 201 -26.71 -2.39 15.64
CA ALA A 201 -25.44 -2.05 15.01
C ALA A 201 -25.23 -2.89 13.76
N GLY A 202 -24.45 -2.40 12.80
CA GLY A 202 -24.12 -3.09 11.57
C GLY A 202 -22.63 -3.29 11.37
N TYR A 203 -22.27 -4.07 10.37
CA TYR A 203 -20.92 -4.29 9.91
C TYR A 203 -20.75 -3.73 8.48
N ALA A 204 -19.61 -3.16 8.21
CA ALA A 204 -19.17 -2.92 6.84
C ALA A 204 -17.66 -3.11 6.73
N LYS A 205 -17.21 -3.47 5.52
CA LYS A 205 -15.80 -3.57 5.16
C LYS A 205 -15.44 -2.42 4.22
N PHE A 206 -14.47 -1.62 4.61
CA PHE A 206 -13.95 -0.57 3.75
C PHE A 206 -13.01 -1.19 2.71
N GLU A 207 -13.31 -0.97 1.45
CA GLU A 207 -12.54 -1.51 0.33
C GLU A 207 -12.25 -0.42 -0.71
N THR A 208 -11.14 -0.57 -1.39
CA THR A 208 -10.79 0.20 -2.59
C THR A 208 -10.66 -0.75 -3.78
N PHE A 209 -10.11 -1.94 -3.54
CA PHE A 209 -9.91 -3.00 -4.54
C PHE A 209 -10.45 -4.35 -4.03
N PRO A 210 -10.87 -5.22 -4.99
CA PRO A 210 -11.04 -4.95 -6.40
C PRO A 210 -12.12 -3.89 -6.63
N ILE A 211 -12.08 -3.19 -7.76
CA ILE A 211 -13.14 -2.23 -8.10
C ILE A 211 -14.34 -3.01 -8.64
N TRP A 212 -15.48 -2.83 -7.99
CA TRP A 212 -16.66 -3.68 -8.18
C TRP A 212 -17.36 -3.53 -9.55
N ASN A 213 -17.43 -2.29 -10.04
CA ASN A 213 -18.26 -1.88 -11.18
C ASN A 213 -17.47 -1.66 -12.47
N ILE A 214 -16.24 -2.19 -12.56
CA ILE A 214 -15.46 -2.29 -13.79
C ILE A 214 -15.29 -3.76 -14.18
N PRO A 215 -14.99 -4.10 -15.45
CA PRO A 215 -14.85 -5.48 -15.89
C PRO A 215 -13.84 -6.30 -15.06
N LEU A 216 -14.10 -7.59 -14.90
CA LEU A 216 -13.21 -8.52 -14.20
C LEU A 216 -11.75 -8.45 -14.71
N LYS A 217 -11.61 -8.42 -16.03
CA LYS A 217 -10.29 -8.35 -16.72
C LYS A 217 -9.82 -6.92 -16.98
N HIS A 218 -10.40 -5.93 -16.33
CA HIS A 218 -9.90 -4.56 -16.43
C HIS A 218 -8.48 -4.47 -15.85
N PRO A 219 -7.52 -3.79 -16.50
CA PRO A 219 -6.14 -3.69 -16.02
C PRO A 219 -6.00 -3.28 -14.54
N VAL A 220 -6.85 -2.39 -14.04
CA VAL A 220 -6.87 -1.98 -12.63
C VAL A 220 -7.14 -3.16 -11.69
N ASN A 221 -8.09 -4.04 -12.03
CA ASN A 221 -8.38 -5.24 -11.24
C ASN A 221 -7.26 -6.28 -11.37
N ILE A 222 -6.68 -6.46 -12.56
CA ILE A 222 -5.50 -7.33 -12.78
C ILE A 222 -4.30 -6.81 -11.97
N ALA A 223 -4.08 -5.50 -11.92
CA ALA A 223 -3.01 -4.91 -11.11
C ALA A 223 -3.18 -5.17 -9.61
N TYR A 224 -4.41 -5.30 -9.12
CA TYR A 224 -4.68 -5.71 -7.74
C TYR A 224 -4.27 -7.17 -7.49
N GLU A 225 -4.62 -8.10 -8.39
CA GLU A 225 -4.15 -9.49 -8.31
C GLU A 225 -2.61 -9.57 -8.36
N ALA A 226 -1.97 -8.75 -9.20
CA ALA A 226 -0.52 -8.64 -9.25
C ALA A 226 0.08 -8.11 -7.95
N ALA A 227 -0.63 -7.21 -7.24
CA ALA A 227 -0.19 -6.68 -5.96
C ALA A 227 -0.34 -7.67 -4.79
N THR A 228 -1.17 -8.69 -4.94
CA THR A 228 -1.49 -9.71 -3.95
C THR A 228 -1.10 -11.12 -4.43
N ALA A 229 -0.16 -11.20 -5.38
CA ALA A 229 0.27 -12.45 -5.97
C ALA A 229 0.84 -13.45 -4.93
N ASP A 230 1.51 -12.96 -3.91
CA ASP A 230 2.02 -13.70 -2.76
C ASP A 230 0.92 -14.28 -1.85
N LEU A 231 -0.27 -13.68 -1.85
CA LEU A 231 -1.43 -14.11 -1.06
C LEU A 231 -2.37 -15.04 -1.83
N ASN A 232 -2.12 -15.29 -3.11
CA ASN A 232 -3.00 -16.03 -4.01
C ASN A 232 -4.44 -15.48 -4.11
N ASP A 233 -4.61 -14.17 -3.93
CA ASP A 233 -5.89 -13.53 -4.19
C ASP A 233 -6.19 -13.56 -5.70
N VAL A 234 -7.42 -13.92 -6.05
CA VAL A 234 -7.92 -14.00 -7.42
C VAL A 234 -9.23 -13.25 -7.48
N ASN A 235 -9.35 -12.33 -8.43
CA ASN A 235 -10.62 -11.65 -8.68
C ASN A 235 -11.60 -12.59 -9.36
N MET A 236 -12.85 -12.49 -8.97
CA MET A 236 -13.94 -13.26 -9.56
C MET A 236 -15.25 -12.46 -9.58
N ILE A 237 -16.18 -12.88 -10.39
CA ILE A 237 -17.55 -12.37 -10.30
C ILE A 237 -18.17 -12.89 -9.02
N ASP A 238 -18.77 -11.99 -8.23
CA ASP A 238 -19.50 -12.34 -7.02
C ASP A 238 -20.82 -13.09 -7.40
N PRO A 239 -20.89 -14.41 -7.20
CA PRO A 239 -22.05 -15.20 -7.62
C PRO A 239 -23.27 -14.89 -6.75
N TRP A 240 -23.06 -14.53 -5.48
CA TRP A 240 -24.11 -14.19 -4.54
C TRP A 240 -24.78 -12.86 -4.90
N HIS A 241 -23.99 -11.89 -5.36
CA HIS A 241 -24.49 -10.60 -5.81
C HIS A 241 -25.28 -10.73 -7.11
N LEU A 242 -24.72 -11.54 -8.05
CA LEU A 242 -25.39 -11.84 -9.31
C LEU A 242 -26.75 -12.54 -9.06
N GLU A 243 -26.80 -13.54 -8.17
CA GLU A 243 -28.02 -14.25 -7.82
C GLU A 243 -29.06 -13.33 -7.15
N ALA A 244 -28.59 -12.49 -6.21
CA ALA A 244 -29.49 -11.64 -5.41
C ALA A 244 -30.07 -10.44 -6.15
N TYR A 245 -29.31 -9.90 -7.16
CA TYR A 245 -29.62 -8.60 -7.77
C TYR A 245 -29.59 -8.61 -9.31
N GLY A 246 -29.18 -9.70 -9.94
CA GLY A 246 -28.98 -9.77 -11.40
C GLY A 246 -27.87 -8.84 -11.91
N LYS A 247 -26.96 -8.39 -11.02
CA LYS A 247 -25.88 -7.45 -11.33
C LYS A 247 -24.52 -8.11 -11.17
N THR A 248 -23.67 -7.93 -12.17
CA THR A 248 -22.29 -8.39 -12.13
C THR A 248 -21.44 -7.44 -11.30
N THR A 249 -20.74 -7.95 -10.32
CA THR A 249 -19.74 -7.22 -9.51
C THR A 249 -18.49 -8.07 -9.37
N VAL A 250 -17.33 -7.40 -9.28
CA VAL A 250 -16.05 -8.06 -9.06
C VAL A 250 -15.72 -8.07 -7.57
N ASN A 251 -15.37 -9.24 -7.07
CA ASN A 251 -14.87 -9.40 -5.71
C ASN A 251 -13.69 -10.38 -5.72
N TYR A 252 -13.00 -10.62 -4.63
CA TYR A 252 -11.94 -11.61 -4.60
C TYR A 252 -12.39 -12.92 -3.93
N ASN A 253 -11.74 -14.00 -4.33
CA ASN A 253 -12.10 -15.37 -3.96
C ASN A 253 -12.31 -15.56 -2.46
N ARG A 254 -11.44 -15.03 -1.61
CA ARG A 254 -11.53 -15.23 -0.16
C ARG A 254 -12.83 -14.67 0.45
N ASP A 255 -13.32 -13.52 -0.01
CA ASP A 255 -14.57 -12.96 0.50
C ASP A 255 -15.78 -13.74 -0.02
N VAL A 256 -15.72 -14.20 -1.28
CA VAL A 256 -16.78 -15.02 -1.88
C VAL A 256 -16.87 -16.39 -1.21
N GLU A 257 -15.74 -17.04 -0.96
CA GLU A 257 -15.68 -18.38 -0.34
C GLU A 257 -16.10 -18.36 1.12
N ILE A 258 -15.75 -17.33 1.89
CA ILE A 258 -16.10 -17.23 3.30
C ILE A 258 -17.53 -16.74 3.54
N PHE A 259 -18.20 -16.16 2.53
CA PHE A 259 -19.52 -15.55 2.70
C PHE A 259 -20.59 -16.50 3.29
N PRO A 260 -20.70 -17.80 2.92
CA PRO A 260 -21.66 -18.72 3.56
C PRO A 260 -21.47 -18.81 5.08
N VAL A 261 -20.21 -18.82 5.54
CA VAL A 261 -19.87 -18.86 6.98
C VAL A 261 -20.28 -17.55 7.66
N LEU A 262 -20.00 -16.41 7.02
CA LEU A 262 -20.37 -15.10 7.52
C LEU A 262 -21.89 -14.93 7.56
N LYS A 263 -22.60 -15.36 6.51
CA LYS A 263 -24.06 -15.34 6.45
C LYS A 263 -24.67 -16.12 7.63
N ALA A 264 -24.20 -17.35 7.85
CA ALA A 264 -24.68 -18.17 8.96
C ALA A 264 -24.32 -17.56 10.35
N THR A 265 -23.19 -16.88 10.46
CA THR A 265 -22.80 -16.12 11.65
C THR A 265 -23.77 -14.96 11.90
N PHE A 266 -24.08 -14.16 10.87
CA PHE A 266 -25.04 -13.08 10.95
C PHE A 266 -26.48 -13.57 11.21
N ASP A 267 -26.90 -14.68 10.56
CA ASP A 267 -28.19 -15.30 10.83
C ASP A 267 -28.32 -15.64 12.32
N LYS A 268 -27.26 -16.14 12.93
CA LYS A 268 -27.26 -16.50 14.35
C LYS A 268 -27.20 -15.29 15.28
N ILE A 269 -26.53 -14.20 14.88
CA ILE A 269 -26.49 -12.94 15.68
C ILE A 269 -27.84 -12.21 15.61
N TYR A 270 -28.40 -12.04 14.40
CA TYR A 270 -29.58 -11.16 14.16
C TYR A 270 -30.88 -11.90 13.94
N GLY A 271 -30.88 -13.23 13.85
CA GLY A 271 -32.02 -14.02 13.40
C GLY A 271 -32.18 -14.11 11.89
N LYS A 272 -31.69 -13.11 11.14
CA LYS A 272 -31.63 -13.08 9.68
C LYS A 272 -30.46 -12.21 9.24
N CYS A 273 -29.62 -12.73 8.35
CA CYS A 273 -28.51 -11.97 7.78
C CYS A 273 -29.02 -10.75 7.00
N PRO A 274 -28.51 -9.54 7.27
CA PRO A 274 -28.90 -8.35 6.53
C PRO A 274 -28.23 -8.26 5.15
N TYR A 275 -27.21 -9.08 4.87
CA TYR A 275 -26.43 -9.06 3.63
C TYR A 275 -26.81 -10.23 2.74
N LYS A 276 -26.92 -9.97 1.42
CA LYS A 276 -27.19 -11.01 0.42
C LYS A 276 -25.94 -11.47 -0.31
N SER A 277 -24.87 -10.70 -0.23
CA SER A 277 -23.58 -11.00 -0.88
C SER A 277 -22.41 -10.44 -0.09
N PRO A 278 -21.15 -10.90 -0.34
CA PRO A 278 -19.96 -10.25 0.20
C PRO A 278 -19.83 -8.79 -0.26
N THR A 279 -20.25 -8.46 -1.48
CA THR A 279 -20.30 -7.07 -1.98
C THR A 279 -21.20 -6.18 -1.14
N ASP A 280 -22.36 -6.70 -0.66
CA ASP A 280 -23.25 -5.94 0.24
C ASP A 280 -22.61 -5.59 1.58
N MET A 281 -21.64 -6.38 2.03
CA MET A 281 -20.93 -6.12 3.29
C MET A 281 -19.92 -4.99 3.15
N GLY A 282 -19.50 -4.65 1.93
CA GLY A 282 -18.47 -3.67 1.67
C GLY A 282 -18.99 -2.24 1.46
N VAL A 283 -18.04 -1.30 1.48
CA VAL A 283 -18.22 0.08 1.00
C VAL A 283 -17.05 0.38 0.06
N ASN A 284 -17.35 0.53 -1.24
CA ASN A 284 -16.37 0.80 -2.29
C ASN A 284 -17.00 1.64 -3.41
N MET A 285 -16.65 2.91 -3.44
CA MET A 285 -17.15 3.88 -4.44
C MET A 285 -16.10 4.23 -5.50
N ALA A 286 -14.93 3.57 -5.48
CA ALA A 286 -13.78 3.93 -6.32
C ALA A 286 -14.09 3.92 -7.82
N GLY A 287 -14.83 2.93 -8.32
CA GLY A 287 -15.13 2.85 -9.74
C GLY A 287 -16.04 3.96 -10.27
N ASN A 288 -16.81 4.63 -9.38
CA ASN A 288 -17.64 5.78 -9.76
C ASN A 288 -16.84 7.08 -9.91
N CYS A 289 -15.56 7.05 -9.55
CA CYS A 289 -14.67 8.21 -9.53
C CYS A 289 -13.60 8.16 -10.63
N ILE A 290 -13.60 7.12 -11.45
CA ILE A 290 -12.80 7.05 -12.67
C ILE A 290 -13.50 7.91 -13.74
N PHE A 291 -12.78 8.88 -14.32
CA PHE A 291 -13.29 9.74 -15.39
C PHE A 291 -12.48 9.65 -16.69
N ASP A 292 -11.23 9.16 -16.63
CA ASP A 292 -10.41 8.81 -17.80
C ASP A 292 -9.95 7.35 -17.67
N ASP A 293 -10.67 6.47 -18.36
CA ASP A 293 -10.46 5.03 -18.30
C ASP A 293 -9.11 4.61 -18.91
N GLU A 294 -8.68 5.28 -19.99
CA GLU A 294 -7.39 5.00 -20.61
C GLU A 294 -6.22 5.38 -19.70
N ALA A 295 -6.30 6.50 -19.00
CA ALA A 295 -5.26 6.91 -18.05
C ALA A 295 -5.08 5.89 -16.91
N VAL A 296 -6.18 5.32 -16.39
CA VAL A 296 -6.09 4.32 -15.32
C VAL A 296 -5.64 2.95 -15.86
N LYS A 297 -6.01 2.58 -17.09
CA LYS A 297 -5.50 1.37 -17.77
C LYS A 297 -4.00 1.43 -17.98
N ASP A 298 -3.50 2.55 -18.53
CA ASP A 298 -2.06 2.74 -18.75
C ASP A 298 -1.27 2.64 -17.44
N ALA A 299 -1.74 3.32 -16.40
CA ALA A 299 -1.10 3.29 -15.08
C ALA A 299 -1.11 1.89 -14.46
N ALA A 300 -2.22 1.15 -14.60
CA ALA A 300 -2.36 -0.20 -14.10
C ALA A 300 -1.46 -1.19 -14.86
N ASN A 301 -1.37 -1.07 -16.18
CA ASN A 301 -0.46 -1.86 -17.01
C ASN A 301 1.00 -1.67 -16.57
N GLN A 302 1.42 -0.43 -16.36
CA GLN A 302 2.75 -0.15 -15.82
C GLN A 302 2.96 -0.72 -14.41
N GLU A 303 1.93 -0.75 -13.55
CA GLU A 303 2.04 -1.37 -12.22
C GLU A 303 2.21 -2.89 -12.30
N ILE A 304 1.50 -3.57 -13.20
CA ILE A 304 1.66 -5.03 -13.41
C ILE A 304 3.10 -5.34 -13.81
N ILE A 305 3.67 -4.63 -14.76
CA ILE A 305 5.07 -4.81 -15.21
C ILE A 305 6.04 -4.49 -14.06
N ARG A 306 5.80 -3.43 -13.28
CA ARG A 306 6.64 -3.12 -12.10
C ARG A 306 6.62 -4.24 -11.06
N ARG A 307 5.47 -4.87 -10.82
CA ARG A 307 5.36 -6.02 -9.89
C ARG A 307 6.20 -7.19 -10.36
N PHE A 308 6.16 -7.49 -11.65
CA PHE A 308 6.97 -8.54 -12.24
C PHE A 308 8.48 -8.30 -12.04
N TYR A 309 9.01 -7.12 -12.39
CA TYR A 309 10.41 -6.80 -12.15
C TYR A 309 10.78 -6.85 -10.67
N THR A 310 9.88 -6.36 -9.81
CA THR A 310 10.10 -6.37 -8.35
C THR A 310 10.17 -7.80 -7.81
N ALA A 311 9.29 -8.69 -8.26
CA ALA A 311 9.29 -10.10 -7.85
C ALA A 311 10.56 -10.83 -8.33
N LYS A 312 11.01 -10.59 -9.56
CA LYS A 312 12.30 -11.12 -10.06
C LYS A 312 13.48 -10.67 -9.19
N CYS A 313 13.58 -9.38 -8.87
CA CYS A 313 14.63 -8.88 -7.98
C CYS A 313 14.52 -9.45 -6.55
N ASN A 314 13.31 -9.61 -6.02
CA ASN A 314 13.06 -10.20 -4.72
C ASN A 314 13.43 -11.68 -4.69
N GLN A 315 13.23 -12.42 -5.78
CA GLN A 315 13.64 -13.83 -5.88
C GLN A 315 15.16 -13.96 -5.72
N ILE A 316 15.94 -13.11 -6.40
CA ILE A 316 17.41 -13.10 -6.26
C ILE A 316 17.82 -12.76 -4.83
N LYS A 317 17.07 -11.84 -4.17
CA LYS A 317 17.27 -11.49 -2.74
C LYS A 317 16.73 -12.57 -1.77
N GLY A 318 16.18 -13.70 -2.27
CA GLY A 318 15.58 -14.78 -1.46
C GLY A 318 14.28 -14.39 -0.75
N ARG A 319 13.54 -13.40 -1.27
CA ARG A 319 12.32 -12.86 -0.65
C ARG A 319 11.03 -13.16 -1.43
N ALA A 320 11.12 -13.69 -2.63
CA ALA A 320 9.99 -14.14 -3.44
C ALA A 320 10.22 -15.57 -3.92
N ASN A 321 9.15 -16.33 -4.14
CA ASN A 321 9.19 -17.68 -4.68
C ASN A 321 8.95 -17.69 -6.20
N LYS A 322 9.14 -18.86 -6.84
CA LYS A 322 8.92 -19.03 -8.28
C LYS A 322 7.44 -18.94 -8.66
N ASP A 323 6.55 -19.36 -7.77
CA ASP A 323 5.11 -19.38 -8.04
C ASP A 323 4.54 -17.95 -8.15
N GLU A 324 5.07 -17.01 -7.35
CA GLU A 324 4.72 -15.59 -7.44
C GLU A 324 5.09 -15.01 -8.81
N ILE A 325 6.31 -15.32 -9.30
CA ILE A 325 6.77 -14.85 -10.62
C ILE A 325 5.92 -15.46 -11.72
N TYR A 326 5.68 -16.77 -11.67
CA TYR A 326 4.83 -17.46 -12.66
C TYR A 326 3.42 -16.87 -12.71
N LYS A 327 2.83 -16.57 -11.56
CA LYS A 327 1.52 -15.90 -11.48
C LYS A 327 1.55 -14.52 -12.14
N LEU A 328 2.59 -13.74 -11.90
CA LEU A 328 2.75 -12.41 -12.51
C LEU A 328 2.95 -12.48 -14.03
N GLU A 329 3.72 -13.46 -14.52
CA GLU A 329 3.86 -13.73 -15.97
C GLU A 329 2.51 -14.09 -16.59
N LEU A 330 1.73 -14.93 -15.93
CA LEU A 330 0.37 -15.30 -16.40
C LEU A 330 -0.55 -14.08 -16.44
N LEU A 331 -0.50 -13.20 -15.42
CA LEU A 331 -1.30 -11.97 -15.39
C LEU A 331 -0.89 -11.00 -16.50
N MET A 332 0.42 -10.85 -16.77
CA MET A 332 0.92 -10.05 -17.89
C MET A 332 0.41 -10.60 -19.23
N ASN A 333 0.55 -11.92 -19.47
CA ASN A 333 0.08 -12.57 -20.68
C ASN A 333 -1.43 -12.40 -20.87
N ASN A 334 -2.22 -12.55 -19.80
CA ASN A 334 -3.67 -12.36 -19.83
C ASN A 334 -4.07 -10.90 -20.11
N ALA A 335 -3.25 -9.95 -19.74
CA ALA A 335 -3.43 -8.52 -20.03
C ALA A 335 -2.86 -8.11 -21.40
N GLY A 336 -2.21 -9.04 -22.14
CA GLY A 336 -1.54 -8.75 -23.40
C GLY A 336 -0.31 -7.85 -23.25
N LEU A 337 0.37 -7.91 -22.09
CA LEU A 337 1.51 -7.08 -21.76
C LEU A 337 2.83 -7.83 -21.89
N SER A 338 3.86 -7.11 -22.29
CA SER A 338 5.25 -7.55 -22.29
C SER A 338 6.13 -6.57 -21.48
N VAL A 339 7.37 -6.97 -21.22
CA VAL A 339 8.36 -6.07 -20.59
C VAL A 339 8.73 -4.89 -21.49
N ASP A 340 8.53 -5.03 -22.81
CA ASP A 340 8.81 -4.00 -23.82
C ASP A 340 7.79 -2.84 -23.79
N ASP A 341 6.62 -3.05 -23.16
CA ASP A 341 5.65 -1.99 -22.92
C ASP A 341 6.11 -0.98 -21.85
N ARG A 342 7.28 -1.24 -21.23
CA ARG A 342 7.93 -0.31 -20.33
C ARG A 342 9.08 0.40 -21.04
N LYS A 343 8.80 1.52 -21.70
CA LYS A 343 9.73 2.26 -22.57
C LYS A 343 11.07 2.59 -21.90
N CYS A 344 11.07 3.03 -20.64
CA CYS A 344 12.30 3.28 -19.92
C CYS A 344 13.15 2.02 -19.72
N ALA A 345 12.55 0.82 -19.68
CA ALA A 345 13.30 -0.43 -19.61
C ALA A 345 13.97 -0.73 -20.96
N VAL A 346 13.25 -0.58 -22.06
CA VAL A 346 13.78 -0.78 -23.41
C VAL A 346 14.98 0.12 -23.66
N GLU A 347 14.87 1.43 -23.37
CA GLU A 347 15.95 2.38 -23.61
C GLU A 347 17.16 2.19 -22.67
N ALA A 348 16.94 1.78 -21.42
CA ALA A 348 18.03 1.46 -20.51
C ALA A 348 18.83 0.24 -20.96
N LEU A 349 18.15 -0.83 -21.41
CA LEU A 349 18.76 -2.07 -21.89
C LEU A 349 19.48 -1.86 -23.22
N LYS A 350 18.87 -1.11 -24.14
CA LYS A 350 19.49 -0.73 -25.41
C LYS A 350 20.78 0.03 -25.20
N LEU A 351 20.80 1.04 -24.34
CA LEU A 351 22.01 1.80 -24.03
C LEU A 351 23.07 0.93 -23.34
N GLU A 352 22.68 -0.04 -22.51
CA GLU A 352 23.60 -1.00 -21.90
C GLU A 352 24.27 -1.88 -22.97
N GLU A 353 23.50 -2.37 -23.97
CA GLU A 353 24.04 -3.14 -25.10
C GLU A 353 25.01 -2.32 -25.93
N GLU A 354 24.69 -1.06 -26.22
CA GLU A 354 25.57 -0.16 -27.01
C GLU A 354 26.85 0.22 -26.26
N THR A 355 26.80 0.38 -24.94
CA THR A 355 27.92 0.91 -24.17
C THR A 355 28.67 -0.15 -23.35
N ASN A 356 28.12 -1.35 -23.24
CA ASN A 356 28.61 -2.44 -22.38
C ASN A 356 28.87 -2.00 -20.92
N ALA A 357 28.06 -1.07 -20.42
CA ALA A 357 28.12 -0.51 -19.07
C ALA A 357 26.74 -0.44 -18.45
N PRO A 358 26.58 -0.56 -17.11
CA PRO A 358 25.29 -0.39 -16.46
C PRO A 358 24.67 0.96 -16.81
N CYS A 359 23.39 0.93 -17.21
CA CYS A 359 22.63 2.08 -17.66
C CYS A 359 21.31 2.22 -16.89
N ALA A 360 20.77 3.42 -16.90
CA ALA A 360 19.44 3.72 -16.40
C ALA A 360 18.71 4.68 -17.35
N ALA A 361 17.40 4.59 -17.40
CA ALA A 361 16.55 5.52 -18.13
C ALA A 361 15.34 5.93 -17.30
N ILE A 362 14.89 7.15 -17.50
CA ILE A 362 13.69 7.71 -16.89
C ILE A 362 12.78 8.28 -17.97
N GLU A 363 11.50 7.94 -17.91
CA GLU A 363 10.45 8.56 -18.69
C GLU A 363 9.83 9.68 -17.86
N LEU A 364 10.02 10.92 -18.30
CA LEU A 364 9.48 12.11 -17.65
C LEU A 364 7.96 12.19 -17.86
N ASN A 365 7.28 13.02 -17.08
CA ASN A 365 5.81 13.15 -17.12
C ASN A 365 5.26 13.66 -18.47
N ASP A 366 6.08 14.23 -19.32
CA ASP A 366 5.73 14.64 -20.70
C ASP A 366 5.98 13.53 -21.75
N GLY A 367 6.56 12.39 -21.33
CA GLY A 367 6.89 11.25 -22.20
C GLY A 367 8.32 11.30 -22.75
N THR A 368 9.12 12.33 -22.43
CA THR A 368 10.54 12.40 -22.80
C THR A 368 11.32 11.32 -22.06
N ILE A 369 12.15 10.55 -22.76
CA ILE A 369 13.03 9.56 -22.14
C ILE A 369 14.43 10.13 -22.03
N VAL A 370 14.98 10.08 -20.83
CA VAL A 370 16.34 10.52 -20.53
C VAL A 370 17.14 9.36 -19.97
N THR A 371 18.35 9.18 -20.48
CA THR A 371 19.22 8.05 -20.12
C THR A 371 20.47 8.53 -19.37
N GLY A 372 21.12 7.58 -18.69
CA GLY A 372 22.41 7.80 -18.05
C GLY A 372 23.18 6.49 -17.94
N LYS A 373 24.50 6.52 -18.22
CA LYS A 373 25.38 5.37 -18.11
C LYS A 373 26.37 5.54 -16.97
N THR A 374 26.83 4.43 -16.44
CA THR A 374 27.91 4.41 -15.45
C THR A 374 29.19 4.94 -16.06
N SER A 375 29.88 5.81 -15.33
CA SER A 375 31.17 6.41 -15.69
C SER A 375 32.20 6.18 -14.56
N ALA A 376 33.41 6.74 -14.71
CA ALA A 376 34.37 6.76 -13.61
C ALA A 376 33.94 7.60 -12.41
N LEU A 377 33.08 8.60 -12.64
CA LEU A 377 32.63 9.56 -11.62
C LEU A 377 31.29 9.14 -10.95
N LEU A 378 30.33 8.66 -11.72
CA LEU A 378 28.95 8.50 -11.32
C LEU A 378 28.44 7.08 -11.64
N GLY A 379 27.55 6.56 -10.78
CA GLY A 379 26.71 5.41 -11.11
C GLY A 379 25.64 5.78 -12.15
N CYS A 380 25.06 4.80 -12.85
CA CYS A 380 24.06 5.03 -13.90
C CYS A 380 22.82 5.80 -13.40
N SER A 381 22.34 5.51 -12.20
CA SER A 381 21.21 6.21 -11.58
C SER A 381 21.53 7.69 -11.31
N SER A 382 22.75 7.99 -10.87
CA SER A 382 23.24 9.36 -10.64
C SER A 382 23.38 10.14 -11.94
N ALA A 383 23.96 9.52 -12.97
CA ALA A 383 24.11 10.13 -14.28
C ALA A 383 22.75 10.43 -14.92
N MET A 384 21.83 9.44 -14.92
CA MET A 384 20.47 9.61 -15.41
C MET A 384 19.74 10.74 -14.66
N LEU A 385 19.88 10.79 -13.33
CA LEU A 385 19.23 11.81 -12.50
C LEU A 385 19.70 13.23 -12.89
N LEU A 386 21.01 13.45 -13.03
CA LEU A 386 21.54 14.75 -13.48
C LEU A 386 21.07 15.12 -14.88
N ASN A 387 21.07 14.16 -15.82
CA ASN A 387 20.59 14.38 -17.18
C ASN A 387 19.10 14.73 -17.19
N ALA A 388 18.27 14.07 -16.37
CA ALA A 388 16.85 14.38 -16.24
C ALA A 388 16.63 15.81 -15.69
N LEU A 389 17.43 16.23 -14.71
CA LEU A 389 17.34 17.58 -14.15
C LEU A 389 17.78 18.65 -15.18
N LYS A 390 18.82 18.37 -16.00
CA LYS A 390 19.21 19.23 -17.13
C LYS A 390 18.06 19.39 -18.14
N THR A 391 17.49 18.26 -18.58
CA THR A 391 16.38 18.26 -19.54
C THR A 391 15.20 19.07 -19.03
N LEU A 392 14.81 18.88 -17.76
CA LEU A 392 13.71 19.62 -17.13
C LEU A 392 14.01 21.12 -16.95
N ALA A 393 15.28 21.48 -16.75
CA ALA A 393 15.73 22.86 -16.62
C ALA A 393 16.08 23.51 -17.98
N LYS A 394 16.03 22.75 -19.09
CA LYS A 394 16.45 23.17 -20.44
C LYS A 394 17.91 23.67 -20.48
N ILE A 395 18.78 22.96 -19.79
CA ILE A 395 20.22 23.20 -19.74
C ILE A 395 20.87 22.33 -20.82
N ASP A 396 21.88 22.87 -21.52
CA ASP A 396 22.61 22.15 -22.56
C ASP A 396 23.36 20.94 -21.99
N ASP A 397 23.41 19.84 -22.76
CA ASP A 397 24.08 18.61 -22.35
C ASP A 397 25.59 18.78 -22.13
N ALA A 398 26.21 19.73 -22.81
CA ALA A 398 27.63 20.05 -22.62
C ALA A 398 27.93 20.73 -21.28
N ASP A 399 26.94 21.33 -20.64
CA ASP A 399 27.11 21.99 -19.34
C ASP A 399 27.28 20.99 -18.20
N LEU A 400 28.29 21.15 -17.39
CA LEU A 400 28.50 20.33 -16.19
C LEU A 400 27.78 20.98 -15.00
N LEU A 401 26.82 20.26 -14.39
CA LEU A 401 26.14 20.72 -13.17
C LEU A 401 27.01 20.59 -11.93
N ILE A 402 27.97 19.69 -11.95
CA ILE A 402 28.93 19.42 -10.87
C ILE A 402 30.30 19.30 -11.55
N ALA A 403 31.19 20.20 -11.20
CA ALA A 403 32.56 20.15 -11.72
C ALA A 403 33.31 18.89 -11.22
N PRO A 404 34.13 18.24 -12.05
CA PRO A 404 34.92 17.06 -11.65
C PRO A 404 35.77 17.30 -10.39
N GLU A 405 36.25 18.53 -10.20
CA GLU A 405 37.00 18.97 -9.03
C GLU A 405 36.21 18.91 -7.72
N VAL A 406 34.89 19.00 -7.78
CA VAL A 406 33.98 18.83 -6.63
C VAL A 406 33.75 17.34 -6.34
N ILE A 407 33.70 16.49 -7.39
CA ILE A 407 33.46 15.06 -7.25
C ILE A 407 34.69 14.34 -6.67
N LYS A 408 35.90 14.71 -7.12
CA LYS A 408 37.15 14.02 -6.75
C LYS A 408 37.40 13.95 -5.25
N PRO A 409 37.27 15.04 -4.45
CA PRO A 409 37.44 14.97 -2.99
C PRO A 409 36.44 14.04 -2.33
N ILE A 410 35.21 13.95 -2.85
CA ILE A 410 34.18 13.03 -2.33
C ILE A 410 34.59 11.57 -2.59
N GLN A 411 35.14 11.28 -3.78
CA GLN A 411 35.66 9.97 -4.10
C GLN A 411 36.85 9.57 -3.23
N GLU A 412 37.78 10.51 -2.97
CA GLU A 412 38.91 10.32 -2.08
C GLU A 412 38.48 10.06 -0.63
N LEU A 413 37.56 10.84 -0.11
CA LEU A 413 36.97 10.62 1.21
C LEU A 413 36.34 9.21 1.29
N LYS A 414 35.56 8.87 0.28
CA LYS A 414 34.78 7.62 0.21
C LYS A 414 35.70 6.40 0.21
N THR A 415 36.75 6.41 -0.60
CA THR A 415 37.64 5.27 -0.74
C THR A 415 38.77 5.26 0.27
N GLY A 416 39.35 6.43 0.60
CA GLY A 416 40.49 6.54 1.49
C GLY A 416 40.12 6.47 2.98
N HIS A 417 38.99 7.04 3.40
CA HIS A 417 38.62 7.18 4.81
C HIS A 417 37.39 6.35 5.20
N LEU A 418 36.39 6.21 4.32
CA LEU A 418 35.15 5.49 4.63
C LEU A 418 35.18 4.01 4.24
N GLY A 419 36.29 3.53 3.64
CA GLY A 419 36.50 2.11 3.31
C GLY A 419 35.66 1.57 2.16
N ASN A 420 35.02 2.43 1.36
CA ASN A 420 34.29 2.00 0.18
C ASN A 420 35.23 1.55 -0.92
N LYS A 421 34.92 0.44 -1.59
CA LYS A 421 35.68 -0.05 -2.75
C LYS A 421 35.28 0.64 -4.06
N ASN A 422 34.05 1.21 -4.12
CA ASN A 422 33.53 1.86 -5.32
C ASN A 422 33.66 3.38 -5.18
N PRO A 423 34.49 4.05 -6.03
CA PRO A 423 34.64 5.50 -5.96
C PRO A 423 33.45 6.28 -6.54
N ARG A 424 32.63 5.66 -7.37
CA ARG A 424 31.49 6.35 -8.04
C ARG A 424 30.51 6.89 -7.03
N LEU A 425 30.02 8.11 -7.27
CA LEU A 425 29.02 8.72 -6.41
C LEU A 425 27.67 8.02 -6.57
N HIS A 426 27.04 7.73 -5.43
CA HIS A 426 25.64 7.35 -5.32
C HIS A 426 24.73 8.56 -5.52
N THR A 427 23.44 8.32 -5.69
CA THR A 427 22.46 9.39 -5.96
C THR A 427 22.36 10.43 -4.84
N ASP A 428 22.48 10.03 -3.59
CA ASP A 428 22.49 10.96 -2.44
C ASP A 428 23.75 11.82 -2.40
N GLU A 429 24.92 11.23 -2.58
CA GLU A 429 26.21 11.94 -2.70
C GLU A 429 26.19 12.92 -3.86
N THR A 430 25.59 12.52 -5.00
CA THR A 430 25.43 13.36 -6.19
C THR A 430 24.52 14.56 -5.93
N LEU A 431 23.38 14.39 -5.24
CA LEU A 431 22.49 15.51 -4.90
C LEU A 431 23.12 16.45 -3.86
N ILE A 432 23.92 15.94 -2.91
CA ILE A 432 24.69 16.77 -1.99
C ILE A 432 25.72 17.61 -2.76
N ALA A 433 26.49 17.00 -3.68
CA ALA A 433 27.45 17.70 -4.52
C ALA A 433 26.76 18.77 -5.40
N LEU A 434 25.61 18.44 -5.98
CA LEU A 434 24.80 19.39 -6.76
C LEU A 434 24.31 20.57 -5.90
N SER A 435 23.87 20.30 -4.67
CA SER A 435 23.40 21.34 -3.75
C SER A 435 24.50 22.33 -3.34
N ILE A 436 25.73 21.82 -3.19
CA ILE A 436 26.92 22.65 -2.93
C ILE A 436 27.28 23.47 -4.17
N SER A 437 27.29 22.86 -5.36
CA SER A 437 27.54 23.55 -6.62
C SER A 437 26.52 24.67 -6.89
N ALA A 438 25.27 24.46 -6.52
CA ALA A 438 24.17 25.43 -6.66
C ALA A 438 24.36 26.73 -5.83
N LEU A 439 25.32 26.78 -4.91
CA LEU A 439 25.66 28.00 -4.18
C LEU A 439 26.33 29.05 -5.07
N ASN A 440 27.08 28.61 -6.09
CA ASN A 440 27.89 29.48 -6.93
C ASN A 440 27.60 29.31 -8.44
N ASP A 441 26.69 28.40 -8.82
CA ASP A 441 26.33 28.10 -10.20
C ASP A 441 24.82 28.14 -10.38
N GLU A 442 24.32 29.14 -11.13
CA GLU A 442 22.89 29.31 -11.40
C GLU A 442 22.29 28.13 -12.20
N LYS A 443 23.07 27.47 -13.09
CA LYS A 443 22.58 26.28 -13.82
C LYS A 443 22.36 25.10 -12.86
N ALA A 444 23.30 24.86 -11.95
CA ALA A 444 23.15 23.85 -10.91
C ALA A 444 21.92 24.13 -10.02
N LYS A 445 21.68 25.38 -9.66
CA LYS A 445 20.52 25.82 -8.90
C LYS A 445 19.22 25.62 -9.66
N LEU A 446 19.16 25.99 -10.95
CA LEU A 446 18.00 25.75 -11.81
C LEU A 446 17.69 24.25 -11.94
N ALA A 447 18.70 23.41 -12.10
CA ALA A 447 18.55 21.98 -12.15
C ALA A 447 18.01 21.41 -10.82
N LEU A 448 18.59 21.80 -9.69
CA LEU A 448 18.16 21.35 -8.35
C LEU A 448 16.69 21.65 -8.09
N ASN A 449 16.21 22.81 -8.55
CA ASN A 449 14.81 23.22 -8.40
C ASN A 449 13.81 22.35 -9.20
N GLN A 450 14.31 21.48 -10.11
CA GLN A 450 13.45 20.57 -10.88
C GLN A 450 13.13 19.26 -10.14
N LEU A 451 13.74 18.97 -9.00
CA LEU A 451 13.60 17.69 -8.30
C LEU A 451 12.14 17.25 -8.08
N SER A 452 11.26 18.21 -7.74
CA SER A 452 9.84 17.91 -7.50
C SER A 452 9.09 17.41 -8.75
N LYS A 453 9.58 17.75 -9.96
CA LYS A 453 8.99 17.31 -11.23
C LYS A 453 9.28 15.84 -11.56
N LEU A 454 10.22 15.21 -10.85
CA LEU A 454 10.52 13.79 -11.02
C LEU A 454 9.49 12.86 -10.35
N LYS A 455 8.60 13.41 -9.51
CA LYS A 455 7.52 12.64 -8.89
C LYS A 455 6.63 12.01 -9.96
N ASN A 456 6.33 10.72 -9.78
CA ASN A 456 5.55 9.86 -10.69
C ASN A 456 6.22 9.48 -12.02
N CYS A 457 7.46 9.93 -12.29
CA CYS A 457 8.21 9.47 -13.46
C CYS A 457 8.53 7.98 -13.33
N GLU A 458 8.57 7.28 -14.47
CA GLU A 458 8.91 5.86 -14.56
C GLU A 458 10.41 5.68 -14.83
N MET A 459 11.09 4.87 -14.05
CA MET A 459 12.54 4.64 -14.17
C MET A 459 12.85 3.15 -14.27
N HIS A 460 13.84 2.81 -15.07
CA HIS A 460 14.44 1.49 -15.09
C HIS A 460 15.96 1.59 -15.00
N SER A 461 16.55 0.64 -14.27
CA SER A 461 18.01 0.41 -14.25
C SER A 461 18.30 -0.97 -14.82
N SER A 462 19.26 -1.06 -15.70
CA SER A 462 19.70 -2.32 -16.30
C SER A 462 20.37 -3.28 -15.31
N VAL A 463 20.67 -2.81 -14.11
CA VAL A 463 21.23 -3.60 -13.00
C VAL A 463 20.51 -3.30 -11.70
N MET A 464 20.57 -4.22 -10.73
CA MET A 464 20.08 -3.95 -9.38
C MET A 464 20.89 -2.83 -8.74
N LEU A 465 20.19 -1.81 -8.23
CA LEU A 465 20.80 -0.68 -7.56
C LEU A 465 21.20 -1.01 -6.12
N ALA A 466 22.19 -0.27 -5.59
CA ALA A 466 22.48 -0.26 -4.17
C ALA A 466 21.28 0.27 -3.37
N GLN A 467 21.12 -0.19 -2.12
CA GLN A 467 19.97 0.19 -1.28
C GLN A 467 19.85 1.71 -1.06
N VAL A 468 20.98 2.42 -1.02
CA VAL A 468 21.02 3.88 -0.87
C VAL A 468 20.39 4.58 -2.07
N ASP A 469 20.73 4.14 -3.29
CA ASP A 469 20.18 4.67 -4.53
C ASP A 469 18.69 4.33 -4.66
N GLU A 470 18.33 3.07 -4.41
CA GLU A 470 16.93 2.62 -4.43
C GLU A 470 16.05 3.43 -3.47
N ASN A 471 16.53 3.67 -2.24
CA ASN A 471 15.80 4.45 -1.23
C ASN A 471 15.64 5.91 -1.65
N LEU A 472 16.67 6.55 -2.20
CA LEU A 472 16.58 7.94 -2.63
C LEU A 472 15.62 8.11 -3.81
N ILE A 473 15.75 7.28 -4.85
CA ILE A 473 14.88 7.31 -6.02
C ILE A 473 13.40 7.17 -5.59
N ARG A 474 13.09 6.25 -4.68
CA ARG A 474 11.75 6.08 -4.12
C ARG A 474 11.28 7.28 -3.30
N LYS A 475 12.17 7.92 -2.52
CA LYS A 475 11.85 9.15 -1.77
C LYS A 475 11.53 10.32 -2.67
N LEU A 476 12.15 10.42 -3.84
CA LEU A 476 11.81 11.41 -4.88
C LEU A 476 10.45 11.12 -5.56
N GLY A 477 9.80 10.02 -5.22
CA GLY A 477 8.52 9.61 -5.81
C GLY A 477 8.64 9.01 -7.20
N ILE A 478 9.87 8.64 -7.62
CA ILE A 478 10.13 7.97 -8.89
C ILE A 478 9.77 6.48 -8.78
N ARG A 479 9.16 5.93 -9.81
CA ARG A 479 8.66 4.56 -9.88
C ARG A 479 9.72 3.65 -10.51
N LEU A 480 10.63 3.15 -9.67
CA LEU A 480 11.80 2.37 -10.05
C LEU A 480 11.50 0.90 -10.32
N THR A 481 12.11 0.39 -11.41
CA THR A 481 12.33 -1.04 -11.66
C THR A 481 13.82 -1.30 -11.98
N CYS A 482 14.26 -2.55 -11.79
CA CYS A 482 15.61 -2.96 -12.13
C CYS A 482 15.58 -4.29 -12.88
N SER A 483 16.51 -4.48 -13.82
CA SER A 483 16.85 -5.79 -14.32
C SER A 483 17.68 -6.55 -13.30
N CYS A 484 17.49 -7.83 -13.24
CA CYS A 484 18.14 -8.71 -12.28
C CYS A 484 18.84 -9.90 -12.94
N GLU A 485 18.95 -9.92 -14.27
CA GLU A 485 19.70 -10.94 -14.97
C GLU A 485 21.20 -10.69 -14.77
N LYS A 486 21.90 -11.69 -14.23
CA LYS A 486 23.35 -11.70 -14.31
C LYS A 486 23.69 -11.96 -15.78
N LYS A 487 24.26 -11.00 -16.50
CA LYS A 487 25.03 -11.32 -17.70
C LYS A 487 26.19 -12.22 -17.26
N ASN A 488 26.17 -13.48 -17.71
CA ASN A 488 27.25 -14.46 -17.53
C ASN A 488 28.55 -13.95 -18.13
#